data_1f0c9d583d9856f9be94747d93a8f6ed
#
_entry.id   1f0c9d583d9856f9be94747d93a8f6ed
#
_cell.length_a   1.000
_cell.length_b   1.000
_cell.length_c   1.000
_cell.angle_alpha   90.00
_cell.angle_beta   90.00
_cell.angle_gamma   90.00
#
_symmetry.space_group_name_H-M   'P 1'
#
loop_
_entity.id
_entity.type
_entity.pdbx_description
1 polymer ?
#
loop_
_entity_poly.entity_id
_entity_poly.type
_entity_poly.pdbx_seq_one_letter_code
_entity_poly.pdbx_strand_id
1 'polypeptide(L)'
;FCVFSVFCRHFTIIEASTFLVDYNLDNMVRIASSQTPPSAGDPSNQRMTKLMREVKWIAFMALTVALFLILVTYSKGDPAWSHANQVATVSNIGGRFGAWIADLLFYVFGASAYWWVVLLLRRVIRGWQELTAAKLPGHELEPEPFLPRFLGFGLTMFSSMALESIRMHSMTMDLPRPPGGVLGELLGDPLQMAIGFTGATLVLLVVL
;
A
#
# COMPACT_ATOMS: atom_id res chain seq x y z
N PHE A 1 5.05 4.51 16.92
CA PHE A 1 4.08 5.62 16.72
C PHE A 1 4.74 6.84 16.09
N CYS A 2 5.95 7.22 16.49
CA CYS A 2 6.64 8.41 15.97
C CYS A 2 7.09 8.25 14.50
N VAL A 3 7.56 7.09 14.10
CA VAL A 3 7.99 6.79 12.71
C VAL A 3 6.78 6.82 11.77
N PHE A 4 5.64 6.29 12.19
CA PHE A 4 4.39 6.32 11.42
C PHE A 4 3.85 7.76 11.22
N SER A 5 4.05 8.65 12.21
CA SER A 5 3.64 10.07 12.13
C SER A 5 4.52 10.87 11.17
N VAL A 6 5.83 10.66 11.18
CA VAL A 6 6.77 11.30 10.23
C VAL A 6 6.51 10.80 8.81
N PHE A 7 6.22 9.52 8.69
CA PHE A 7 5.93 8.84 7.43
C PHE A 7 4.61 9.33 6.79
N CYS A 8 3.56 9.49 7.60
CA CYS A 8 2.28 10.02 7.14
C CYS A 8 2.42 11.48 6.66
N ARG A 9 3.30 12.26 7.30
CA ARG A 9 3.55 13.66 6.94
C ARG A 9 4.36 13.83 5.65
N HIS A 10 5.34 12.94 5.39
CA HIS A 10 6.10 12.92 4.14
C HIS A 10 5.23 12.46 2.96
N PHE A 11 4.38 11.46 3.19
CA PHE A 11 3.46 10.94 2.19
C PHE A 11 2.43 11.99 1.73
N THR A 12 1.89 12.80 2.64
CA THR A 12 0.99 13.91 2.30
C THR A 12 1.70 15.04 1.53
N ILE A 13 2.99 15.30 1.78
CA ILE A 13 3.76 16.33 1.06
C ILE A 13 4.08 15.88 -0.37
N ILE A 14 4.43 14.61 -0.58
CA ILE A 14 4.68 14.06 -1.92
C ILE A 14 3.38 14.02 -2.74
N GLU A 15 2.24 13.68 -2.13
CA GLU A 15 0.94 13.75 -2.83
C GLU A 15 0.53 15.18 -3.18
N ALA A 16 0.81 16.14 -2.31
CA ALA A 16 0.49 17.55 -2.60
C ALA A 16 1.35 18.14 -3.72
N SER A 17 2.62 17.76 -3.81
CA SER A 17 3.51 18.23 -4.87
C SER A 17 3.21 17.58 -6.22
N THR A 18 2.90 16.29 -6.27
CA THR A 18 2.46 15.62 -7.50
C THR A 18 1.09 16.11 -7.96
N PHE A 19 0.17 16.37 -7.04
CA PHE A 19 -1.14 16.95 -7.36
C PHE A 19 -1.05 18.33 -8.01
N LEU A 20 -0.13 19.20 -7.55
CA LEU A 20 0.06 20.55 -8.12
C LEU A 20 0.75 20.52 -9.50
N VAL A 21 1.65 19.57 -9.74
CA VAL A 21 2.31 19.41 -11.05
C VAL A 21 1.33 18.84 -12.07
N ASP A 22 0.53 17.83 -11.70
CA ASP A 22 -0.48 17.25 -12.57
C ASP A 22 -1.60 18.23 -12.91
N TYR A 23 -2.04 19.08 -11.96
CA TYR A 23 -3.06 20.10 -12.20
C TYR A 23 -2.64 21.15 -13.24
N ASN A 24 -1.34 21.54 -13.28
CA ASN A 24 -0.85 22.49 -14.27
C ASN A 24 -0.65 21.89 -15.67
N LEU A 25 -0.22 20.63 -15.76
CA LEU A 25 -0.06 19.91 -17.04
C LEU A 25 -1.42 19.61 -17.69
N ASP A 26 -2.41 19.20 -16.91
CA ASP A 26 -3.78 18.94 -17.41
C ASP A 26 -4.45 20.18 -18.01
N ASN A 27 -4.23 21.36 -17.43
CA ASN A 27 -4.76 22.61 -17.99
C ASN A 27 -4.13 22.98 -19.33
N MET A 28 -2.85 22.65 -19.56
CA MET A 28 -2.20 22.92 -20.84
C MET A 28 -2.64 21.96 -21.94
N VAL A 29 -2.85 20.68 -21.63
CA VAL A 29 -3.27 19.66 -22.60
C VAL A 29 -4.73 19.83 -23.01
N ARG A 30 -5.61 20.30 -22.12
CA ARG A 30 -7.04 20.57 -22.41
C ARG A 30 -7.27 21.62 -23.49
N ILE A 31 -6.39 22.60 -23.62
CA ILE A 31 -6.52 23.65 -24.65
C ILE A 31 -6.24 23.08 -26.05
N ALA A 32 -5.49 21.97 -26.14
CA ALA A 32 -5.07 21.38 -27.41
C ALA A 32 -5.99 20.26 -27.96
N SER A 33 -6.88 19.66 -27.15
CA SER A 33 -7.62 18.44 -27.54
C SER A 33 -9.15 18.58 -27.66
N SER A 34 -9.70 19.79 -27.75
CA SER A 34 -11.15 20.01 -27.82
C SER A 34 -11.77 19.79 -29.20
N GLN A 35 -11.54 18.69 -29.89
CA GLN A 35 -12.28 18.32 -31.12
C GLN A 35 -12.37 16.83 -31.36
N THR A 36 -13.25 16.11 -30.65
CA THR A 36 -14.05 15.02 -31.25
C THR A 36 -15.14 14.58 -30.25
N PRO A 37 -16.43 14.60 -30.60
CA PRO A 37 -17.47 14.04 -29.72
C PRO A 37 -17.36 12.50 -29.70
N PRO A 38 -17.41 11.86 -28.50
CA PRO A 38 -17.41 10.41 -28.43
C PRO A 38 -18.71 9.85 -29.04
N SER A 39 -18.60 8.86 -29.89
CA SER A 39 -19.71 8.10 -30.45
C SER A 39 -20.57 7.57 -29.30
N ALA A 40 -21.88 7.79 -29.37
CA ALA A 40 -22.85 7.32 -28.38
C ALA A 40 -22.84 5.79 -28.34
N GLY A 41 -22.05 5.24 -27.39
CA GLY A 41 -22.05 3.81 -27.10
C GLY A 41 -23.42 3.37 -26.55
N ASP A 42 -23.83 2.16 -26.89
CA ASP A 42 -25.08 1.51 -26.49
C ASP A 42 -25.35 1.70 -24.97
N PRO A 43 -26.54 2.22 -24.57
CA PRO A 43 -26.86 2.52 -23.18
C PRO A 43 -26.79 1.30 -22.25
N SER A 44 -26.91 0.09 -22.76
CA SER A 44 -26.75 -1.15 -22.01
C SER A 44 -25.29 -1.36 -21.57
N ASN A 45 -24.32 -1.08 -22.44
CA ASN A 45 -22.90 -1.18 -22.15
C ASN A 45 -22.43 -0.15 -21.10
N GLN A 46 -23.01 1.07 -21.15
CA GLN A 46 -22.68 2.11 -20.18
C GLN A 46 -23.15 1.78 -18.75
N ARG A 47 -24.32 1.14 -18.62
CA ARG A 47 -24.82 0.67 -17.33
C ARG A 47 -23.98 -0.45 -16.76
N MET A 48 -23.59 -1.41 -17.60
CA MET A 48 -22.74 -2.53 -17.18
C MET A 48 -21.36 -2.05 -16.69
N THR A 49 -20.72 -1.12 -17.40
CA THR A 49 -19.42 -0.57 -16.99
C THR A 49 -19.49 0.22 -15.68
N LYS A 50 -20.57 0.95 -15.43
CA LYS A 50 -20.82 1.63 -14.14
C LYS A 50 -20.95 0.63 -13.00
N LEU A 51 -21.81 -0.39 -13.15
CA LEU A 51 -21.99 -1.43 -12.14
C LEU A 51 -20.68 -2.17 -11.83
N MET A 52 -19.93 -2.54 -12.84
CA MET A 52 -18.64 -3.22 -12.66
C MET A 52 -17.63 -2.34 -11.89
N ARG A 53 -17.65 -1.03 -12.10
CA ARG A 53 -16.78 -0.09 -11.37
C ARG A 53 -17.19 0.03 -9.91
N GLU A 54 -18.48 0.13 -9.63
CA GLU A 54 -19.02 0.19 -8.26
C GLU A 54 -18.71 -1.11 -7.50
N VAL A 55 -18.94 -2.27 -8.11
CA VAL A 55 -18.64 -3.57 -7.52
C VAL A 55 -17.14 -3.71 -7.22
N LYS A 56 -16.26 -3.32 -8.16
CA LYS A 56 -14.81 -3.33 -7.93
C LYS A 56 -14.42 -2.44 -6.74
N TRP A 57 -14.98 -1.25 -6.66
CA TRP A 57 -14.69 -0.33 -5.56
C TRP A 57 -15.10 -0.91 -4.20
N ILE A 58 -16.32 -1.45 -4.10
CA ILE A 58 -16.82 -2.11 -2.88
C ILE A 58 -15.92 -3.30 -2.51
N ALA A 59 -15.52 -4.12 -3.48
CA ALA A 59 -14.64 -5.26 -3.26
C ALA A 59 -13.27 -4.83 -2.71
N PHE A 60 -12.65 -3.78 -3.29
CA PHE A 60 -11.38 -3.25 -2.78
C PHE A 60 -11.52 -2.63 -1.38
N MET A 61 -12.63 -1.96 -1.09
CA MET A 61 -12.91 -1.43 0.24
C MET A 61 -13.04 -2.56 1.28
N ALA A 62 -13.83 -3.58 0.98
CA ALA A 62 -13.98 -4.74 1.85
C ALA A 62 -12.65 -5.46 2.08
N LEU A 63 -11.86 -5.66 1.02
CA LEU A 63 -10.53 -6.27 1.11
C LEU A 63 -9.57 -5.43 1.98
N THR A 64 -9.60 -4.09 1.84
CA THR A 64 -8.76 -3.18 2.64
C THR A 64 -9.10 -3.29 4.13
N VAL A 65 -10.39 -3.24 4.45
CA VAL A 65 -10.86 -3.36 5.85
C VAL A 65 -10.52 -4.74 6.40
N ALA A 66 -10.78 -5.81 5.65
CA ALA A 66 -10.47 -7.17 6.07
C ALA A 66 -8.98 -7.36 6.34
N LEU A 67 -8.11 -6.92 5.41
CA LEU A 67 -6.66 -7.03 5.60
C LEU A 67 -6.18 -6.21 6.79
N PHE A 68 -6.68 -5.00 6.97
CA PHE A 68 -6.35 -4.16 8.11
C PHE A 68 -6.74 -4.84 9.44
N LEU A 69 -7.95 -5.37 9.54
CA LEU A 69 -8.43 -6.06 10.74
C LEU A 69 -7.62 -7.33 11.03
N ILE A 70 -7.30 -8.11 10.00
CA ILE A 70 -6.47 -9.32 10.12
C ILE A 70 -5.08 -8.97 10.67
N LEU A 71 -4.44 -7.91 10.19
CA LEU A 71 -3.12 -7.49 10.66
C LEU A 71 -3.16 -6.91 12.08
N VAL A 72 -4.17 -6.09 12.40
CA VAL A 72 -4.28 -5.47 13.74
C VAL A 72 -4.62 -6.51 14.83
N THR A 73 -5.37 -7.55 14.47
CA THR A 73 -5.75 -8.62 15.41
C THR A 73 -4.79 -9.81 15.41
N TYR A 74 -3.58 -9.63 14.84
CA TYR A 74 -2.55 -10.65 14.86
C TYR A 74 -2.12 -10.99 16.29
N SER A 75 -1.97 -12.28 16.59
CA SER A 75 -1.47 -12.80 17.86
C SER A 75 -0.53 -13.98 17.62
N LYS A 76 0.63 -13.97 18.26
CA LYS A 76 1.57 -15.11 18.23
C LYS A 76 1.00 -16.41 18.81
N GLY A 77 -0.05 -16.32 19.62
CA GLY A 77 -0.73 -17.48 20.19
C GLY A 77 -1.55 -18.28 19.19
N ASP A 78 -1.94 -17.66 18.08
CA ASP A 78 -2.80 -18.30 17.08
C ASP A 78 -2.03 -19.31 16.23
N PRO A 79 -2.68 -20.41 15.77
CA PRO A 79 -2.06 -21.33 14.83
C PRO A 79 -1.80 -20.62 13.50
N ALA A 80 -0.54 -20.60 13.09
CA ALA A 80 -0.06 -19.80 11.99
C ALA A 80 0.90 -20.58 11.09
N TRP A 81 1.40 -19.94 10.05
CA TRP A 81 2.33 -20.57 9.12
C TRP A 81 3.70 -20.84 9.76
N SER A 82 4.19 -19.93 10.57
CA SER A 82 5.51 -20.02 11.20
C SER A 82 5.55 -20.94 12.42
N HIS A 83 4.40 -21.24 13.01
CA HIS A 83 4.29 -22.09 14.19
C HIS A 83 2.92 -22.81 14.29
N ALA A 84 2.96 -24.05 14.68
CA ALA A 84 1.78 -24.89 14.82
C ALA A 84 1.32 -24.96 16.29
N ASN A 85 0.57 -23.95 16.74
CA ASN A 85 -0.04 -23.96 18.06
C ASN A 85 -1.42 -24.66 18.00
N GLN A 86 -1.64 -25.64 18.87
CA GLN A 86 -2.96 -26.25 19.03
C GLN A 86 -3.76 -25.47 20.07
N VAL A 87 -4.40 -24.38 19.62
CA VAL A 87 -5.29 -23.58 20.48
C VAL A 87 -6.74 -23.86 20.13
N ALA A 88 -7.58 -23.96 21.13
CA ALA A 88 -9.01 -24.20 20.96
C ALA A 88 -9.74 -22.99 20.34
N THR A 89 -9.26 -21.78 20.61
CA THR A 89 -9.83 -20.51 20.14
C THR A 89 -8.77 -19.67 19.45
N VAL A 90 -9.08 -19.13 18.27
CA VAL A 90 -8.21 -18.23 17.50
C VAL A 90 -8.60 -16.79 17.84
N SER A 91 -7.62 -15.95 18.19
CA SER A 91 -7.81 -14.55 18.57
C SER A 91 -8.01 -13.65 17.37
N ASN A 92 -7.45 -14.03 16.21
CA ASN A 92 -7.55 -13.24 14.99
C ASN A 92 -9.00 -13.19 14.47
N ILE A 93 -9.48 -11.97 14.14
CA ILE A 93 -10.86 -11.76 13.65
C ILE A 93 -11.14 -12.46 12.32
N GLY A 94 -10.10 -12.69 11.50
CA GLY A 94 -10.17 -13.49 10.27
C GLY A 94 -10.11 -15.00 10.49
N GLY A 95 -10.17 -15.46 11.77
CA GLY A 95 -10.05 -16.88 12.13
C GLY A 95 -8.68 -17.46 11.75
N ARG A 96 -8.61 -18.77 11.57
CA ARG A 96 -7.36 -19.49 11.20
C ARG A 96 -6.75 -18.98 9.89
N PHE A 97 -7.58 -18.68 8.91
CA PHE A 97 -7.13 -18.20 7.61
C PHE A 97 -6.53 -16.78 7.74
N GLY A 98 -7.18 -15.89 8.52
CA GLY A 98 -6.66 -14.56 8.82
C GLY A 98 -5.33 -14.60 9.59
N ALA A 99 -5.25 -15.43 10.63
CA ALA A 99 -4.03 -15.61 11.39
C ALA A 99 -2.87 -16.10 10.51
N TRP A 100 -3.13 -17.04 9.59
CA TRP A 100 -2.14 -17.57 8.64
C TRP A 100 -1.65 -16.49 7.66
N ILE A 101 -2.55 -15.68 7.09
CA ILE A 101 -2.20 -14.56 6.20
C ILE A 101 -1.39 -13.49 6.95
N ALA A 102 -1.84 -13.10 8.16
CA ALA A 102 -1.15 -12.10 8.95
C ALA A 102 0.27 -12.55 9.30
N ASP A 103 0.41 -13.80 9.76
CA ASP A 103 1.70 -14.39 10.10
C ASP A 103 2.65 -14.43 8.89
N LEU A 104 2.17 -14.86 7.73
CA LEU A 104 2.95 -14.88 6.50
C LEU A 104 3.42 -13.47 6.10
N LEU A 105 2.52 -12.48 6.15
CA LEU A 105 2.85 -11.10 5.82
C LEU A 105 3.86 -10.51 6.80
N PHE A 106 3.69 -10.71 8.10
CA PHE A 106 4.64 -10.24 9.11
C PHE A 106 5.96 -11.02 9.06
N TYR A 107 5.94 -12.30 8.73
CA TYR A 107 7.15 -13.09 8.56
C TYR A 107 8.02 -12.60 7.40
N VAL A 108 7.41 -12.27 6.27
CA VAL A 108 8.10 -11.83 5.05
C VAL A 108 8.47 -10.35 5.11
N PHE A 109 7.52 -9.48 5.47
CA PHE A 109 7.62 -8.02 5.35
C PHE A 109 7.82 -7.30 6.69
N GLY A 110 7.73 -7.99 7.82
CA GLY A 110 7.79 -7.36 9.14
C GLY A 110 6.67 -6.33 9.34
N ALA A 111 6.96 -5.25 10.06
CA ALA A 111 5.99 -4.17 10.28
C ALA A 111 5.61 -3.44 8.97
N SER A 112 6.47 -3.50 7.94
CA SER A 112 6.17 -2.99 6.60
C SER A 112 5.00 -3.72 5.91
N ALA A 113 4.47 -4.82 6.46
CA ALA A 113 3.25 -5.46 5.97
C ALA A 113 2.05 -4.50 5.89
N TYR A 114 2.00 -3.46 6.73
CA TYR A 114 0.97 -2.43 6.68
C TYR A 114 0.97 -1.59 5.39
N TRP A 115 2.08 -1.58 4.62
CA TRP A 115 2.12 -0.92 3.31
C TRP A 115 1.14 -1.51 2.30
N TRP A 116 0.83 -2.80 2.42
CA TRP A 116 -0.21 -3.42 1.59
C TRP A 116 -1.59 -2.83 1.86
N VAL A 117 -1.89 -2.50 3.14
CA VAL A 117 -3.14 -1.80 3.50
C VAL A 117 -3.15 -0.39 2.92
N VAL A 118 -2.02 0.33 2.98
CA VAL A 118 -1.89 1.68 2.40
C VAL A 118 -2.10 1.65 0.88
N LEU A 119 -1.52 0.67 0.18
CA LEU A 119 -1.70 0.49 -1.26
C LEU A 119 -3.17 0.24 -1.62
N LEU A 120 -3.84 -0.66 -0.89
CA LEU A 120 -5.25 -0.95 -1.09
C LEU A 120 -6.12 0.27 -0.78
N LEU A 121 -5.83 0.98 0.31
CA LEU A 121 -6.52 2.21 0.69
C LEU A 121 -6.40 3.28 -0.41
N ARG A 122 -5.20 3.47 -0.96
CA ARG A 122 -4.99 4.35 -2.12
C ARG A 122 -5.83 3.93 -3.32
N ARG A 123 -5.95 2.63 -3.57
CA ARG A 123 -6.81 2.10 -4.64
C ARG A 123 -8.29 2.39 -4.39
N VAL A 124 -8.73 2.31 -3.13
CA VAL A 124 -10.11 2.66 -2.72
C VAL A 124 -10.38 4.15 -2.91
N ILE A 125 -9.46 5.02 -2.47
CA ILE A 125 -9.59 6.48 -2.62
C ILE A 125 -9.68 6.86 -4.10
N ARG A 126 -8.82 6.30 -4.95
CA ARG A 126 -8.90 6.51 -6.40
C ARG A 126 -10.20 6.04 -7.01
N GLY A 127 -10.65 4.83 -6.65
CA GLY A 127 -11.94 4.33 -7.12
C GLY A 127 -13.09 5.26 -6.73
N TRP A 128 -13.03 5.87 -5.55
CA TRP A 128 -13.98 6.90 -5.12
C TRP A 128 -13.91 8.15 -6.01
N GLN A 129 -12.70 8.65 -6.27
CA GLN A 129 -12.50 9.79 -7.17
C GLN A 129 -13.02 9.51 -8.58
N GLU A 130 -12.76 8.31 -9.13
CA GLU A 130 -13.30 7.88 -10.42
C GLU A 130 -14.83 7.82 -10.44
N LEU A 131 -15.47 7.39 -9.34
CA LEU A 131 -16.92 7.34 -9.21
C LEU A 131 -17.54 8.74 -9.10
N THR A 132 -16.87 9.67 -8.44
CA THR A 132 -17.34 11.05 -8.27
C THR A 132 -17.05 11.90 -9.51
N ALA A 133 -15.89 11.75 -10.13
CA ALA A 133 -15.51 12.44 -11.36
C ALA A 133 -16.42 12.03 -12.55
N ALA A 134 -16.84 10.77 -12.61
CA ALA A 134 -17.78 10.30 -13.62
C ALA A 134 -19.17 10.99 -13.58
N LYS A 135 -19.48 11.73 -12.52
CA LYS A 135 -20.69 12.54 -12.40
C LYS A 135 -20.51 13.96 -12.97
N LEU A 136 -19.28 14.37 -13.24
CA LEU A 136 -18.94 15.69 -13.79
C LEU A 136 -18.59 15.53 -15.29
N PRO A 137 -19.34 16.17 -16.20
CA PRO A 137 -19.04 16.09 -17.63
C PRO A 137 -17.66 16.71 -17.92
N GLY A 138 -16.80 15.96 -18.59
CA GLY A 138 -15.49 16.42 -19.04
C GLY A 138 -14.31 16.15 -18.10
N HIS A 139 -14.48 15.40 -17.04
CA HIS A 139 -13.41 15.02 -16.12
C HIS A 139 -13.08 13.53 -16.25
N GLU A 140 -12.32 13.19 -17.28
CA GLU A 140 -11.71 11.86 -17.37
C GLU A 140 -10.36 11.89 -16.67
N LEU A 141 -10.23 11.07 -15.59
CA LEU A 141 -8.94 10.87 -14.94
C LEU A 141 -8.03 10.11 -15.89
N GLU A 142 -6.91 10.71 -16.29
CA GLU A 142 -5.93 10.03 -17.13
C GLU A 142 -5.42 8.74 -16.46
N PRO A 143 -5.24 7.66 -17.25
CA PRO A 143 -4.66 6.44 -16.74
C PRO A 143 -3.19 6.67 -16.40
N GLU A 144 -2.87 6.75 -15.11
CA GLU A 144 -1.48 6.86 -14.68
C GLU A 144 -0.67 5.63 -15.11
N PRO A 145 0.57 5.83 -15.57
CA PRO A 145 1.43 4.74 -15.98
C PRO A 145 1.70 3.79 -14.81
N PHE A 146 1.46 2.50 -15.05
CA PHE A 146 1.58 1.45 -14.04
C PHE A 146 3.01 1.27 -13.52
N LEU A 147 3.99 1.35 -14.45
CA LEU A 147 5.38 1.01 -14.15
C LEU A 147 6.05 1.91 -13.10
N PRO A 148 6.05 3.26 -13.23
CA PRO A 148 6.69 4.13 -12.23
C PRO A 148 6.01 4.03 -10.86
N ARG A 149 4.70 3.80 -10.82
CA ARG A 149 3.97 3.60 -9.58
C ARG A 149 4.38 2.32 -8.86
N PHE A 150 4.49 1.22 -9.61
CA PHE A 150 4.92 -0.06 -9.06
C PHE A 150 6.36 -0.02 -8.56
N LEU A 151 7.25 0.63 -9.32
CA LEU A 151 8.65 0.83 -8.93
C LEU A 151 8.75 1.72 -7.67
N GLY A 152 8.04 2.84 -7.62
CA GLY A 152 8.01 3.72 -6.46
C GLY A 152 7.52 3.02 -5.19
N PHE A 153 6.41 2.28 -5.29
CA PHE A 153 5.91 1.47 -4.18
C PHE A 153 6.91 0.40 -3.74
N GLY A 154 7.51 -0.30 -4.69
CA GLY A 154 8.53 -1.31 -4.40
C GLY A 154 9.74 -0.73 -3.68
N LEU A 155 10.29 0.39 -4.17
CA LEU A 155 11.41 1.09 -3.54
C LEU A 155 11.07 1.53 -2.11
N THR A 156 9.92 2.17 -1.91
CA THR A 156 9.44 2.58 -0.59
C THR A 156 9.32 1.39 0.36
N MET A 157 8.71 0.30 -0.11
CA MET A 157 8.51 -0.90 0.69
C MET A 157 9.83 -1.56 1.07
N PHE A 158 10.75 -1.75 0.11
CA PHE A 158 12.06 -2.35 0.36
C PHE A 158 12.92 -1.48 1.27
N SER A 159 12.91 -0.16 1.06
CA SER A 159 13.62 0.80 1.91
C SER A 159 13.10 0.78 3.35
N SER A 160 11.77 0.73 3.53
CA SER A 160 11.14 0.62 4.84
C SER A 160 11.54 -0.67 5.57
N MET A 161 11.47 -1.83 4.90
CA MET A 161 11.85 -3.13 5.47
C MET A 161 13.33 -3.17 5.89
N ALA A 162 14.23 -2.68 5.03
CA ALA A 162 15.66 -2.63 5.34
C ALA A 162 15.93 -1.66 6.50
N LEU A 163 15.25 -0.51 6.56
CA LEU A 163 15.36 0.44 7.65
C LEU A 163 14.86 -0.13 8.98
N GLU A 164 13.74 -0.86 8.94
CA GLU A 164 13.21 -1.56 10.12
C GLU A 164 14.20 -2.60 10.65
N SER A 165 14.80 -3.40 9.77
CA SER A 165 15.82 -4.40 10.14
C SER A 165 17.03 -3.76 10.81
N ILE A 166 17.52 -2.63 10.29
CA ILE A 166 18.71 -1.96 10.81
C ILE A 166 18.43 -1.18 12.10
N ARG A 167 17.31 -0.46 12.17
CA ARG A 167 17.01 0.51 13.24
C ARG A 167 16.12 -0.01 14.36
N MET A 168 15.21 -0.92 14.06
CA MET A 168 14.21 -1.38 15.02
C MET A 168 14.58 -2.70 15.70
N HIS A 169 15.82 -3.13 15.61
CA HIS A 169 16.33 -4.38 16.19
C HIS A 169 16.11 -4.49 17.72
N SER A 170 16.02 -3.36 18.41
CA SER A 170 15.79 -3.30 19.86
C SER A 170 14.32 -3.20 20.27
N MET A 171 13.40 -3.04 19.32
CA MET A 171 11.99 -2.99 19.66
C MET A 171 11.42 -4.40 19.75
N THR A 172 10.99 -4.77 20.96
CA THR A 172 10.21 -6.01 21.20
C THR A 172 8.79 -5.83 20.68
N MET A 173 8.60 -6.03 19.37
CA MET A 173 7.25 -6.18 18.81
C MET A 173 6.86 -7.65 18.82
N ASP A 174 5.57 -7.92 19.08
CA ASP A 174 5.03 -9.29 19.04
C ASP A 174 4.87 -9.79 17.58
N LEU A 175 5.96 -9.71 16.81
CA LEU A 175 6.05 -10.20 15.43
C LEU A 175 6.67 -11.61 15.41
N PRO A 176 6.38 -12.44 14.39
CA PRO A 176 6.94 -13.78 14.26
C PRO A 176 8.46 -13.76 14.04
N ARG A 177 8.98 -12.66 13.47
CA ARG A 177 10.40 -12.37 13.23
C ARG A 177 10.78 -10.96 13.66
N PRO A 178 12.10 -10.62 13.68
CA PRO A 178 12.54 -9.24 13.90
C PRO A 178 11.86 -8.24 12.96
N PRO A 179 11.73 -6.97 13.36
CA PRO A 179 11.19 -5.92 12.51
C PRO A 179 11.89 -5.89 11.13
N GLY A 180 11.12 -5.72 10.06
CA GLY A 180 11.60 -5.81 8.69
C GLY A 180 11.39 -7.19 8.04
N GLY A 181 11.15 -8.25 8.82
CA GLY A 181 10.93 -9.61 8.32
C GLY A 181 12.14 -10.17 7.57
N VAL A 182 11.94 -11.29 6.85
CA VAL A 182 13.00 -11.95 6.08
C VAL A 182 13.60 -11.03 5.02
N LEU A 183 12.76 -10.26 4.33
CA LEU A 183 13.22 -9.37 3.27
C LEU A 183 14.01 -8.19 3.81
N GLY A 184 13.65 -7.68 4.99
CA GLY A 184 14.39 -6.62 5.65
C GLY A 184 15.80 -7.05 6.06
N GLU A 185 15.94 -8.24 6.64
CA GLU A 185 17.25 -8.84 6.95
C GLU A 185 18.08 -9.04 5.68
N LEU A 186 17.49 -9.63 4.62
CA LEU A 186 18.18 -9.90 3.36
C LEU A 186 18.70 -8.63 2.68
N LEU A 187 18.04 -7.50 2.82
CA LEU A 187 18.42 -6.22 2.22
C LEU A 187 19.25 -5.35 3.16
N GLY A 188 18.90 -5.34 4.45
CA GLY A 188 19.53 -4.48 5.46
C GLY A 188 20.94 -4.92 5.81
N ASP A 189 21.15 -6.22 6.04
CA ASP A 189 22.44 -6.75 6.47
C ASP A 189 23.57 -6.52 5.45
N PRO A 190 23.40 -6.84 4.14
CA PRO A 190 24.45 -6.55 3.15
C PRO A 190 24.71 -5.06 3.00
N LEU A 191 23.67 -4.24 3.05
CA LEU A 191 23.81 -2.80 2.95
C LEU A 191 24.56 -2.21 4.15
N GLN A 192 24.27 -2.70 5.36
CA GLN A 192 24.98 -2.32 6.57
C GLN A 192 26.45 -2.76 6.54
N MET A 193 26.74 -3.95 6.02
CA MET A 193 28.11 -4.43 5.84
C MET A 193 28.89 -3.58 4.83
N ALA A 194 28.25 -3.13 3.74
CA ALA A 194 28.90 -2.39 2.66
C ALA A 194 29.24 -0.94 3.02
N ILE A 195 28.31 -0.21 3.64
CA ILE A 195 28.43 1.25 3.89
C ILE A 195 28.26 1.63 5.36
N GLY A 196 28.23 0.64 6.25
CA GLY A 196 28.08 0.82 7.70
C GLY A 196 26.66 1.25 8.09
N PHE A 197 26.42 1.22 9.40
CA PHE A 197 25.11 1.51 9.99
C PHE A 197 24.54 2.89 9.62
N THR A 198 25.39 3.94 9.73
CA THR A 198 24.97 5.32 9.48
C THR A 198 24.76 5.56 7.98
N GLY A 199 25.67 5.07 7.14
CA GLY A 199 25.56 5.20 5.68
C GLY A 199 24.33 4.48 5.13
N ALA A 200 24.10 3.24 5.54
CA ALA A 200 22.91 2.48 5.15
C ALA A 200 21.61 3.20 5.53
N THR A 201 21.57 3.73 6.75
CA THR A 201 20.39 4.48 7.21
C THR A 201 20.12 5.73 6.36
N LEU A 202 21.17 6.52 6.05
CA LEU A 202 21.01 7.74 5.24
C LEU A 202 20.56 7.42 3.81
N VAL A 203 21.16 6.40 3.18
CA VAL A 203 20.75 5.96 1.84
C VAL A 203 19.29 5.51 1.83
N LEU A 204 18.90 4.69 2.79
CA LEU A 204 17.51 4.20 2.87
C LEU A 204 16.49 5.31 3.14
N LEU A 205 16.85 6.33 3.94
CA LEU A 205 16.01 7.50 4.17
C LEU A 205 15.86 8.38 2.93
N VAL A 206 16.89 8.47 2.09
CA VAL A 206 16.81 9.24 0.83
C VAL A 206 15.94 8.51 -0.22
N VAL A 207 15.99 7.18 -0.21
CA VAL A 207 15.19 6.35 -1.14
C VAL A 207 13.72 6.27 -0.70
N LEU A 208 13.44 6.37 0.62
CA LEU A 208 12.11 6.31 1.20
C LEU A 208 11.29 7.53 0.88
#